data_e14b12ab6e5707d603c4444ebd4670f0
#
_entry.id   e14b12ab6e5707d603c4444ebd4670f0
#
_cell.length_a   1.000
_cell.length_b   1.000
_cell.length_c   1.000
_cell.angle_alpha   90.00
_cell.angle_beta   90.00
_cell.angle_gamma   90.00
#
_symmetry.space_group_name_H-M   'P 1'
#
loop_
_entity.id
_entity.type
_entity.pdbx_description
1 polymer ?
#
loop_
_entity_poly.entity_id
_entity_poly.type
_entity_poly.pdbx_seq_one_letter_code
_entity_poly.pdbx_strand_id
1 'polypeptide(L)'
;MKAHIQDKTKLVNSVFNKVYKKYDFMNDLMSLGVHRSWKKNMIDWMKPQSNQNLLDVASGTGDLAKIFSLKNNNKNEIICVEPNKYMLETGKAKLNSFKNIKWKLAAAEKLPFKNDSFDFYTIGYGIRNVTNIHLCLKEAFRVLKPGGRFMCLEFSKIENEILNGLYKQYSKVIPLIGKYIVGNSAPYDYLVASIEKFYDQKQLANLM
;
A
#
# COMPACT_ATOMS: atom_id res chain seq x y z
N MET A 1 1.07 -17.61 18.61
CA MET A 1 0.61 -16.32 18.06
C MET A 1 1.72 -15.28 17.92
N LYS A 2 2.47 -14.88 18.96
CA LYS A 2 3.58 -13.90 18.85
C LYS A 2 4.72 -14.33 17.91
N ALA A 3 5.10 -15.61 17.87
CA ALA A 3 6.15 -16.12 16.97
C ALA A 3 5.76 -15.99 15.50
N HIS A 4 4.55 -16.38 15.09
CA HIS A 4 4.05 -16.24 13.71
C HIS A 4 3.99 -14.76 13.25
N ILE A 5 3.73 -13.85 14.18
CA ILE A 5 3.71 -12.41 13.90
C ILE A 5 5.12 -11.91 13.56
N GLN A 6 6.11 -12.26 14.37
CA GLN A 6 7.51 -11.88 14.13
C GLN A 6 8.05 -12.46 12.81
N ASP A 7 7.68 -13.69 12.47
CA ASP A 7 8.10 -14.34 11.23
C ASP A 7 7.51 -13.65 10.00
N LYS A 8 6.23 -13.24 10.03
CA LYS A 8 5.61 -12.49 8.93
C LYS A 8 6.30 -11.13 8.73
N THR A 9 6.55 -10.39 9.79
CA THR A 9 7.21 -9.07 9.71
C THR A 9 8.62 -9.19 9.11
N LYS A 10 9.40 -10.19 9.56
CA LYS A 10 10.75 -10.44 9.02
C LYS A 10 10.71 -10.81 7.53
N LEU A 11 9.78 -11.69 7.15
CA LEU A 11 9.59 -12.11 5.77
C LEU A 11 9.23 -10.90 4.87
N VAL A 12 8.23 -10.11 5.26
CA VAL A 12 7.80 -8.91 4.54
C VAL A 12 8.97 -7.95 4.37
N ASN A 13 9.68 -7.62 5.44
CA ASN A 13 10.84 -6.74 5.36
C ASN A 13 11.94 -7.30 4.45
N SER A 14 12.22 -8.59 4.49
CA SER A 14 13.25 -9.22 3.64
C SER A 14 12.88 -9.13 2.15
N VAL A 15 11.59 -9.26 1.82
CA VAL A 15 11.08 -9.10 0.45
C VAL A 15 11.28 -7.67 -0.02
N PHE A 16 10.79 -6.69 0.74
CA PHE A 16 10.86 -5.28 0.34
C PHE A 16 12.29 -4.74 0.29
N ASN A 17 13.18 -5.21 1.17
CA ASN A 17 14.62 -4.87 1.11
C ASN A 17 15.29 -5.34 -0.19
N LYS A 18 14.75 -6.35 -0.87
CA LYS A 18 15.29 -6.83 -2.15
C LYS A 18 14.74 -6.10 -3.36
N VAL A 19 13.52 -5.56 -3.26
CA VAL A 19 12.81 -5.00 -4.43
C VAL A 19 12.58 -3.49 -4.37
N TYR A 20 12.98 -2.78 -3.31
CA TYR A 20 12.66 -1.35 -3.14
C TYR A 20 13.04 -0.48 -4.36
N LYS A 21 14.15 -0.78 -5.03
CA LYS A 21 14.58 -0.06 -6.25
C LYS A 21 13.73 -0.34 -7.48
N LYS A 22 13.04 -1.49 -7.51
CA LYS A 22 12.23 -1.96 -8.65
C LYS A 22 10.77 -2.19 -8.26
N TYR A 23 10.35 -1.61 -7.13
CA TYR A 23 9.00 -1.80 -6.58
C TYR A 23 7.90 -1.34 -7.55
N ASP A 24 8.08 -0.18 -8.18
CA ASP A 24 7.12 0.34 -9.15
C ASP A 24 7.01 -0.61 -10.36
N PHE A 25 8.14 -1.14 -10.83
CA PHE A 25 8.17 -2.13 -11.90
C PHE A 25 7.46 -3.44 -11.50
N MET A 26 7.62 -3.88 -10.26
CA MET A 26 6.93 -5.05 -9.74
C MET A 26 5.41 -4.87 -9.78
N ASN A 27 4.91 -3.69 -9.37
CA ASN A 27 3.50 -3.37 -9.46
C ASN A 27 3.01 -3.25 -10.91
N ASP A 28 3.81 -2.67 -11.82
CA ASP A 28 3.50 -2.63 -13.25
C ASP A 28 3.35 -4.05 -13.81
N LEU A 29 4.27 -4.95 -13.50
CA LEU A 29 4.20 -6.34 -13.93
C LEU A 29 2.97 -7.06 -13.38
N MET A 30 2.65 -6.90 -12.08
CA MET A 30 1.49 -7.55 -11.45
C MET A 30 0.14 -7.09 -12.01
N SER A 31 0.04 -5.85 -12.45
CA SER A 31 -1.21 -5.23 -12.87
C SER A 31 -1.26 -4.86 -14.34
N LEU A 32 -0.23 -5.23 -15.15
CA LEU A 32 -0.05 -4.74 -16.52
C LEU A 32 -0.09 -3.20 -16.61
N GLY A 33 0.43 -2.53 -15.57
CA GLY A 33 0.46 -1.07 -15.46
C GLY A 33 -0.85 -0.40 -15.01
N VAL A 34 -1.95 -1.15 -14.94
CA VAL A 34 -3.30 -0.60 -14.60
C VAL A 34 -3.35 -0.04 -13.17
N HIS A 35 -2.48 -0.49 -12.26
CA HIS A 35 -2.42 0.03 -10.89
C HIS A 35 -2.25 1.56 -10.82
N ARG A 36 -1.64 2.17 -11.82
CA ARG A 36 -1.45 3.63 -11.92
C ARG A 36 -2.79 4.34 -12.07
N SER A 37 -3.66 3.80 -12.93
CA SER A 37 -5.03 4.29 -13.12
C SER A 37 -5.88 4.08 -11.87
N TRP A 38 -5.77 2.92 -11.22
CA TRP A 38 -6.51 2.65 -9.97
C TRP A 38 -6.11 3.60 -8.85
N LYS A 39 -4.81 3.89 -8.67
CA LYS A 39 -4.33 4.90 -7.70
C LYS A 39 -4.92 6.28 -7.99
N LYS A 40 -4.92 6.69 -9.27
CA LYS A 40 -5.50 7.98 -9.68
C LYS A 40 -7.00 8.03 -9.40
N ASN A 41 -7.75 7.00 -9.81
CA ASN A 41 -9.20 6.92 -9.59
C ASN A 41 -9.53 6.97 -8.10
N MET A 42 -8.78 6.27 -7.24
CA MET A 42 -8.98 6.34 -5.80
C MET A 42 -8.87 7.77 -5.26
N ILE A 43 -7.84 8.52 -5.67
CA ILE A 43 -7.68 9.92 -5.27
C ILE A 43 -8.78 10.81 -5.88
N ASP A 44 -9.22 10.52 -7.11
CA ASP A 44 -10.33 11.26 -7.74
C ASP A 44 -11.65 11.05 -6.99
N TRP A 45 -11.93 9.85 -6.49
CA TRP A 45 -13.11 9.56 -5.66
C TRP A 45 -13.07 10.25 -4.29
N MET A 46 -11.89 10.47 -3.74
CA MET A 46 -11.74 11.20 -2.48
C MET A 46 -12.19 12.66 -2.60
N LYS A 47 -12.09 13.27 -3.80
CA LYS A 47 -12.41 14.70 -4.04
C LYS A 47 -11.82 15.60 -2.95
N PRO A 48 -10.50 15.53 -2.71
CA PRO A 48 -9.90 16.24 -1.60
C PRO A 48 -10.06 17.76 -1.76
N GLN A 49 -10.39 18.44 -0.66
CA GLN A 49 -10.49 19.89 -0.60
C GLN A 49 -9.21 20.49 -0.01
N SER A 50 -8.96 21.78 -0.28
CA SER A 50 -7.90 22.52 0.42
C SER A 50 -8.15 22.43 1.94
N ASN A 51 -7.11 22.29 2.75
CA ASN A 51 -7.12 22.13 4.20
C ASN A 51 -7.48 20.72 4.73
N GLN A 52 -7.68 19.74 3.89
CA GLN A 52 -7.85 18.35 4.31
C GLN A 52 -6.51 17.61 4.29
N ASN A 53 -6.16 16.95 5.39
CA ASN A 53 -4.88 16.26 5.56
C ASN A 53 -4.99 14.78 5.24
N LEU A 54 -3.95 14.25 4.61
CA LEU A 54 -3.84 12.84 4.24
C LEU A 54 -2.83 12.13 5.14
N LEU A 55 -3.21 10.97 5.64
CA LEU A 55 -2.29 9.95 6.15
C LEU A 55 -2.21 8.79 5.14
N ASP A 56 -1.07 8.64 4.47
CA ASP A 56 -0.79 7.53 3.55
C ASP A 56 0.04 6.47 4.27
N VAL A 57 -0.56 5.31 4.54
CA VAL A 57 0.03 4.26 5.39
C VAL A 57 0.47 3.08 4.54
N ALA A 58 1.61 2.47 4.91
CA ALA A 58 2.37 1.57 4.06
C ALA A 58 2.61 2.22 2.69
N SER A 59 3.04 3.48 2.73
CA SER A 59 3.10 4.38 1.58
C SER A 59 4.13 3.96 0.52
N GLY A 60 5.04 3.05 0.86
CA GLY A 60 6.09 2.60 -0.04
C GLY A 60 6.96 3.78 -0.49
N THR A 61 6.98 4.06 -1.79
CA THR A 61 7.71 5.19 -2.39
C THR A 61 6.85 6.46 -2.54
N GLY A 62 5.61 6.47 -1.98
CA GLY A 62 4.76 7.66 -1.88
C GLY A 62 3.94 8.02 -3.12
N ASP A 63 3.56 7.05 -3.94
CA ASP A 63 2.80 7.33 -5.17
C ASP A 63 1.45 7.96 -4.91
N LEU A 64 0.68 7.46 -3.92
CA LEU A 64 -0.63 8.02 -3.55
C LEU A 64 -0.48 9.43 -3.00
N ALA A 65 0.50 9.62 -2.12
CA ALA A 65 0.84 10.94 -1.57
C ALA A 65 1.17 11.94 -2.69
N LYS A 66 1.95 11.53 -3.69
CA LYS A 66 2.27 12.36 -4.85
C LYS A 66 1.02 12.76 -5.65
N ILE A 67 0.15 11.78 -5.98
CA ILE A 67 -1.06 12.02 -6.76
C ILE A 67 -1.98 12.98 -5.98
N PHE A 68 -2.16 12.75 -4.68
CA PHE A 68 -2.96 13.61 -3.81
C PHE A 68 -2.40 15.04 -3.74
N SER A 69 -1.09 15.19 -3.57
CA SER A 69 -0.43 16.49 -3.53
C SER A 69 -0.65 17.29 -4.80
N LEU A 70 -0.44 16.66 -5.96
CA LEU A 70 -0.65 17.29 -7.27
C LEU A 70 -2.12 17.68 -7.50
N LYS A 71 -3.05 16.86 -7.05
CA LYS A 71 -4.50 17.13 -7.19
C LYS A 71 -4.92 18.42 -6.47
N ASN A 72 -4.24 18.77 -5.37
CA ASN A 72 -4.53 19.92 -4.53
C ASN A 72 -3.48 21.05 -4.64
N ASN A 73 -2.72 21.07 -5.71
CA ASN A 73 -1.70 22.12 -5.91
C ASN A 73 -0.73 22.25 -4.71
N ASN A 74 -0.38 21.15 -4.07
CA ASN A 74 0.53 21.04 -2.92
C ASN A 74 0.07 21.82 -1.66
N LYS A 75 -1.23 22.09 -1.51
CA LYS A 75 -1.76 22.89 -0.39
C LYS A 75 -2.07 22.08 0.87
N ASN A 76 -2.19 20.77 0.77
CA ASN A 76 -2.56 19.88 1.87
C ASN A 76 -1.32 19.32 2.56
N GLU A 77 -1.38 19.14 3.88
CA GLU A 77 -0.36 18.36 4.58
C GLU A 77 -0.58 16.87 4.36
N ILE A 78 0.48 16.18 4.00
CA ILE A 78 0.48 14.74 3.74
C ILE A 78 1.54 14.08 4.60
N ILE A 79 1.15 13.05 5.35
CA ILE A 79 2.09 12.26 6.12
C ILE A 79 2.13 10.85 5.54
N CYS A 80 3.29 10.45 5.04
CA CYS A 80 3.60 9.09 4.62
C CYS A 80 4.14 8.29 5.80
N VAL A 81 3.51 7.17 6.10
CA VAL A 81 3.97 6.20 7.10
C VAL A 81 4.42 4.94 6.40
N GLU A 82 5.68 4.56 6.62
CA GLU A 82 6.27 3.37 6.01
C GLU A 82 7.12 2.61 7.03
N PRO A 83 6.87 1.31 7.25
CA PRO A 83 7.65 0.51 8.21
C PRO A 83 9.03 0.11 7.69
N ASN A 84 9.23 0.07 6.38
CA ASN A 84 10.51 -0.31 5.78
C ASN A 84 11.39 0.93 5.53
N LYS A 85 12.53 0.99 6.20
CA LYS A 85 13.45 2.13 6.11
C LYS A 85 13.95 2.40 4.70
N TYR A 86 14.23 1.36 3.90
CA TYR A 86 14.75 1.53 2.54
C TYR A 86 13.69 2.10 1.60
N MET A 87 12.44 1.63 1.72
CA MET A 87 11.30 2.17 0.98
C MET A 87 11.07 3.65 1.34
N LEU A 88 11.07 3.96 2.64
CA LEU A 88 10.89 5.31 3.16
C LEU A 88 11.98 6.27 2.62
N GLU A 89 13.24 5.90 2.70
CA GLU A 89 14.33 6.76 2.21
C GLU A 89 14.28 6.92 0.67
N THR A 90 13.90 5.87 -0.05
CA THR A 90 13.65 5.96 -1.50
C THR A 90 12.52 6.92 -1.81
N GLY A 91 11.41 6.85 -1.06
CA GLY A 91 10.27 7.76 -1.20
C GLY A 91 10.64 9.21 -0.91
N LYS A 92 11.39 9.46 0.18
CA LYS A 92 11.91 10.80 0.51
C LYS A 92 12.77 11.38 -0.61
N ALA A 93 13.68 10.59 -1.16
CA ALA A 93 14.53 11.03 -2.27
C ALA A 93 13.71 11.33 -3.53
N LYS A 94 12.74 10.45 -3.86
CA LYS A 94 11.84 10.57 -5.03
C LYS A 94 10.95 11.81 -4.95
N LEU A 95 10.49 12.17 -3.75
CA LEU A 95 9.53 13.25 -3.51
C LEU A 95 10.12 14.46 -2.77
N ASN A 96 11.42 14.67 -2.85
CA ASN A 96 12.12 15.75 -2.14
C ASN A 96 11.67 17.18 -2.51
N SER A 97 11.11 17.36 -3.71
CA SER A 97 10.52 18.61 -4.18
C SER A 97 9.16 18.94 -3.56
N PHE A 98 8.46 17.95 -3.00
CA PHE A 98 7.14 18.12 -2.39
C PHE A 98 7.28 18.49 -0.91
N LYS A 99 7.33 19.78 -0.58
CA LYS A 99 7.55 20.27 0.79
C LYS A 99 6.38 20.00 1.74
N ASN A 100 5.21 19.70 1.21
CA ASN A 100 4.00 19.34 1.96
C ASN A 100 3.90 17.86 2.31
N ILE A 101 4.85 17.01 1.83
CA ILE A 101 4.90 15.57 2.14
C ILE A 101 5.94 15.32 3.23
N LYS A 102 5.47 14.82 4.36
CA LYS A 102 6.30 14.42 5.51
C LYS A 102 6.36 12.90 5.63
N TRP A 103 7.42 12.39 6.24
CA TRP A 103 7.66 10.95 6.34
C TRP A 103 7.86 10.51 7.78
N LYS A 104 7.26 9.37 8.15
CA LYS A 104 7.37 8.76 9.48
C LYS A 104 7.63 7.26 9.36
N LEU A 105 8.69 6.78 10.03
CA LEU A 105 8.95 5.35 10.14
C LEU A 105 8.07 4.78 11.26
N ALA A 106 7.02 4.04 10.90
CA ALA A 106 6.13 3.37 11.84
C ALA A 106 5.36 2.24 11.15
N ALA A 107 4.80 1.31 11.95
CA ALA A 107 3.89 0.28 11.48
C ALA A 107 2.44 0.77 11.51
N ALA A 108 1.61 0.23 10.61
CA ALA A 108 0.19 0.55 10.52
C ALA A 108 -0.60 0.19 11.79
N GLU A 109 -0.12 -0.79 12.55
CA GLU A 109 -0.71 -1.28 13.79
C GLU A 109 -0.43 -0.40 15.02
N LYS A 110 0.46 0.61 14.88
CA LYS A 110 0.82 1.55 15.96
C LYS A 110 1.25 2.87 15.38
N LEU A 111 0.30 3.75 15.14
CA LEU A 111 0.52 5.04 14.53
C LEU A 111 0.85 6.10 15.59
N PRO A 112 1.96 6.87 15.43
CA PRO A 112 2.40 7.86 16.40
C PRO A 112 1.66 9.21 16.25
N PHE A 113 0.34 9.15 16.14
CA PHE A 113 -0.53 10.33 15.98
C PHE A 113 -1.65 10.33 17.02
N LYS A 114 -2.20 11.51 17.28
CA LYS A 114 -3.37 11.69 18.15
C LYS A 114 -4.63 11.15 17.45
N ASN A 115 -5.68 10.95 18.22
CA ASN A 115 -7.01 10.66 17.68
C ASN A 115 -7.47 11.85 16.80
N ASP A 116 -8.38 11.57 15.87
CA ASP A 116 -9.10 12.60 15.10
C ASP A 116 -8.18 13.62 14.38
N SER A 117 -7.06 13.14 13.82
CA SER A 117 -6.02 14.00 13.25
C SER A 117 -6.10 14.18 11.75
N PHE A 118 -6.70 13.23 11.02
CA PHE A 118 -6.66 13.18 9.56
C PHE A 118 -8.04 13.13 8.94
N ASP A 119 -8.19 13.80 7.81
CA ASP A 119 -9.41 13.79 7.00
C ASP A 119 -9.49 12.57 6.10
N PHE A 120 -8.31 12.10 5.64
CA PHE A 120 -8.16 10.94 4.81
C PHE A 120 -7.09 9.99 5.34
N TYR A 121 -7.37 8.70 5.23
CA TYR A 121 -6.41 7.62 5.43
C TYR A 121 -6.38 6.77 4.16
N THR A 122 -5.21 6.60 3.56
CA THR A 122 -5.02 5.71 2.42
C THR A 122 -4.09 4.56 2.78
N ILE A 123 -4.38 3.39 2.22
CA ILE A 123 -3.48 2.24 2.22
C ILE A 123 -3.56 1.56 0.86
N GLY A 124 -2.48 1.63 0.07
CA GLY A 124 -2.41 1.07 -1.27
C GLY A 124 -1.45 -0.11 -1.36
N TYR A 125 -1.97 -1.31 -1.63
CA TYR A 125 -1.21 -2.58 -1.74
C TYR A 125 -0.40 -2.94 -0.49
N GLY A 126 -0.80 -2.39 0.65
CA GLY A 126 -0.13 -2.54 1.93
C GLY A 126 -0.86 -3.40 2.94
N ILE A 127 -2.20 -3.39 2.94
CA ILE A 127 -3.00 -4.01 4.01
C ILE A 127 -2.82 -5.54 4.10
N ARG A 128 -2.56 -6.23 2.99
CA ARG A 128 -2.26 -7.67 3.01
C ARG A 128 -0.94 -8.00 3.71
N ASN A 129 -0.04 -7.03 3.80
CA ASN A 129 1.29 -7.19 4.39
C ASN A 129 1.33 -6.83 5.88
N VAL A 130 0.31 -6.16 6.42
CA VAL A 130 0.25 -5.84 7.85
C VAL A 130 0.23 -7.14 8.68
N THR A 131 0.78 -7.06 9.87
CA THR A 131 0.91 -8.22 10.74
C THR A 131 -0.41 -8.57 11.42
N ASN A 132 -1.17 -7.52 11.78
CA ASN A 132 -2.49 -7.65 12.39
C ASN A 132 -3.46 -6.63 11.78
N ILE A 133 -4.36 -7.13 10.92
CA ILE A 133 -5.30 -6.29 10.19
C ILE A 133 -6.30 -5.57 11.11
N HIS A 134 -6.74 -6.23 12.20
CA HIS A 134 -7.66 -5.62 13.15
C HIS A 134 -7.04 -4.44 13.90
N LEU A 135 -5.76 -4.56 14.29
CA LEU A 135 -5.03 -3.44 14.90
C LEU A 135 -4.81 -2.31 13.88
N CYS A 136 -4.49 -2.64 12.62
CA CYS A 136 -4.36 -1.65 11.56
C CYS A 136 -5.67 -0.87 11.36
N LEU A 137 -6.82 -1.56 11.25
CA LEU A 137 -8.12 -0.93 11.09
C LEU A 137 -8.53 -0.11 12.33
N LYS A 138 -8.23 -0.60 13.53
CA LYS A 138 -8.45 0.13 14.79
C LYS A 138 -7.65 1.43 14.83
N GLU A 139 -6.39 1.40 14.43
CA GLU A 139 -5.54 2.60 14.34
C GLU A 139 -6.04 3.56 13.26
N ALA A 140 -6.46 3.03 12.09
CA ALA A 140 -7.06 3.85 11.04
C ALA A 140 -8.31 4.59 11.54
N PHE A 141 -9.22 3.88 12.21
CA PHE A 141 -10.41 4.46 12.82
C PHE A 141 -10.04 5.53 13.87
N ARG A 142 -9.06 5.25 14.73
CA ARG A 142 -8.64 6.14 15.80
C ARG A 142 -8.08 7.48 15.30
N VAL A 143 -7.28 7.45 14.24
CA VAL A 143 -6.60 8.65 13.73
C VAL A 143 -7.43 9.45 12.76
N LEU A 144 -8.49 8.87 12.19
CA LEU A 144 -9.44 9.57 11.34
C LEU A 144 -10.36 10.47 12.17
N LYS A 145 -10.60 11.66 11.67
CA LYS A 145 -11.62 12.56 12.22
C LYS A 145 -13.02 11.98 12.03
N PRO A 146 -14.01 12.35 12.85
CA PRO A 146 -15.42 12.09 12.54
C PRO A 146 -15.76 12.59 11.13
N GLY A 147 -16.34 11.70 10.30
CA GLY A 147 -16.59 11.97 8.87
C GLY A 147 -15.37 11.85 7.96
N GLY A 148 -14.20 11.51 8.49
CA GLY A 148 -13.00 11.19 7.71
C GLY A 148 -13.18 9.92 6.87
N ARG A 149 -12.39 9.76 5.83
CA ARG A 149 -12.54 8.64 4.87
C ARG A 149 -11.35 7.71 4.90
N PHE A 150 -11.63 6.42 5.10
CA PHE A 150 -10.67 5.33 4.90
C PHE A 150 -10.74 4.83 3.46
N MET A 151 -9.61 4.78 2.76
CA MET A 151 -9.51 4.32 1.39
C MET A 151 -8.47 3.20 1.30
N CYS A 152 -8.91 2.03 0.89
CA CYS A 152 -8.06 0.85 0.70
C CYS A 152 -8.03 0.45 -0.77
N LEU A 153 -6.84 0.34 -1.34
CA LEU A 153 -6.62 -0.22 -2.67
C LEU A 153 -5.75 -1.47 -2.53
N GLU A 154 -6.29 -2.64 -2.87
CA GLU A 154 -5.58 -3.89 -2.70
C GLU A 154 -5.92 -4.90 -3.81
N PHE A 155 -4.95 -5.76 -4.10
CA PHE A 155 -5.21 -6.93 -4.93
C PHE A 155 -6.09 -7.91 -4.18
N SER A 156 -7.11 -8.43 -4.85
CA SER A 156 -8.06 -9.37 -4.29
C SER A 156 -8.38 -10.49 -5.29
N LYS A 157 -9.19 -11.45 -4.86
CA LYS A 157 -9.64 -12.55 -5.71
C LYS A 157 -10.52 -12.02 -6.84
N ILE A 158 -10.37 -12.59 -8.02
CA ILE A 158 -11.18 -12.27 -9.20
C ILE A 158 -12.41 -13.17 -9.15
N GLU A 159 -13.61 -12.58 -9.03
CA GLU A 159 -14.87 -13.32 -8.92
C GLU A 159 -15.25 -14.01 -10.26
N ASN A 160 -14.93 -13.40 -11.40
CA ASN A 160 -15.19 -13.99 -12.71
C ASN A 160 -14.24 -15.16 -12.97
N GLU A 161 -14.75 -16.36 -13.14
CA GLU A 161 -13.98 -17.59 -13.28
C GLU A 161 -13.06 -17.58 -14.51
N ILE A 162 -13.51 -17.06 -15.64
CA ILE A 162 -12.72 -16.98 -16.87
C ILE A 162 -11.52 -16.04 -16.68
N LEU A 163 -11.77 -14.83 -16.16
CA LEU A 163 -10.72 -13.87 -15.86
C LEU A 163 -9.77 -14.38 -14.79
N ASN A 164 -10.27 -15.09 -13.78
CA ASN A 164 -9.45 -15.70 -12.75
C ASN A 164 -8.54 -16.80 -13.33
N GLY A 165 -9.08 -17.62 -14.25
CA GLY A 165 -8.31 -18.62 -14.98
C GLY A 165 -7.16 -18.01 -15.78
N LEU A 166 -7.44 -16.94 -16.54
CA LEU A 166 -6.43 -16.19 -17.29
C LEU A 166 -5.37 -15.55 -16.39
N TYR A 167 -5.82 -14.91 -15.31
CA TYR A 167 -4.90 -14.31 -14.34
C TYR A 167 -4.02 -15.35 -13.65
N LYS A 168 -4.54 -16.52 -13.29
CA LYS A 168 -3.77 -17.63 -12.73
C LYS A 168 -2.67 -18.11 -13.69
N GLN A 169 -2.95 -18.19 -15.00
CA GLN A 169 -1.91 -18.53 -15.98
C GLN A 169 -0.85 -17.43 -16.07
N TYR A 170 -1.29 -16.18 -16.13
CA TYR A 170 -0.39 -15.02 -16.12
C TYR A 170 0.48 -14.98 -14.86
N SER A 171 -0.10 -15.21 -13.67
CA SER A 171 0.62 -15.16 -12.40
C SER A 171 1.74 -16.19 -12.28
N LYS A 172 1.64 -17.34 -12.98
CA LYS A 172 2.73 -18.35 -13.04
C LYS A 172 3.96 -17.83 -13.78
N VAL A 173 3.78 -16.93 -14.74
CA VAL A 173 4.88 -16.37 -15.55
C VAL A 173 5.60 -15.24 -14.82
N ILE A 174 4.92 -14.55 -13.90
CA ILE A 174 5.45 -13.39 -13.18
C ILE A 174 6.75 -13.68 -12.41
N PRO A 175 6.86 -14.77 -11.63
CA PRO A 175 8.12 -15.11 -10.94
C PRO A 175 9.28 -15.38 -11.90
N LEU A 176 9.01 -15.96 -13.07
CA LEU A 176 10.02 -16.22 -14.09
C LEU A 176 10.58 -14.92 -14.66
N ILE A 177 9.69 -13.98 -15.02
CA ILE A 177 10.09 -12.64 -15.48
C ILE A 177 10.84 -11.90 -14.35
N GLY A 178 10.34 -11.99 -13.12
CA GLY A 178 10.96 -11.40 -11.93
C GLY A 178 12.38 -11.93 -11.71
N LYS A 179 12.59 -13.24 -11.86
CA LYS A 179 13.91 -13.87 -11.76
C LYS A 179 14.87 -13.30 -12.82
N TYR A 180 14.41 -13.16 -14.06
CA TYR A 180 15.22 -12.63 -15.14
C TYR A 180 15.64 -11.17 -14.92
N ILE A 181 14.72 -10.32 -14.40
CA ILE A 181 14.95 -8.87 -14.26
C ILE A 181 15.67 -8.51 -12.95
N VAL A 182 15.35 -9.20 -11.86
CA VAL A 182 15.86 -8.88 -10.51
C VAL A 182 16.90 -9.90 -10.04
N GLY A 183 17.07 -11.00 -10.77
CA GLY A 183 17.94 -12.11 -10.37
C GLY A 183 17.36 -13.02 -9.27
N ASN A 184 16.11 -12.78 -8.83
CA ASN A 184 15.47 -13.52 -7.75
C ASN A 184 13.95 -13.58 -7.93
N SER A 185 13.36 -14.78 -7.91
CA SER A 185 11.91 -14.98 -8.01
C SER A 185 11.17 -14.80 -6.66
N ALA A 186 11.84 -15.02 -5.53
CA ALA A 186 11.20 -15.09 -4.22
C ALA A 186 10.29 -13.89 -3.85
N PRO A 187 10.63 -12.63 -4.19
CA PRO A 187 9.71 -11.50 -3.96
C PRO A 187 8.41 -11.61 -4.75
N TYR A 188 8.47 -12.12 -5.96
CA TYR A 188 7.31 -12.29 -6.85
C TYR A 188 6.47 -13.51 -6.44
N ASP A 189 7.13 -14.61 -6.02
CA ASP A 189 6.46 -15.78 -5.45
C ASP A 189 5.68 -15.40 -4.19
N TYR A 190 6.31 -14.60 -3.30
CA TYR A 190 5.64 -14.04 -2.11
C TYR A 190 4.42 -13.20 -2.49
N LEU A 191 4.56 -12.34 -3.50
CA LEU A 191 3.49 -11.43 -3.93
C LEU A 191 2.28 -12.22 -4.42
N VAL A 192 2.48 -13.19 -5.34
CA VAL A 192 1.40 -14.07 -5.84
C VAL A 192 0.75 -14.83 -4.69
N ALA A 193 1.55 -15.50 -3.86
CA ALA A 193 1.03 -16.27 -2.72
C ALA A 193 0.28 -15.40 -1.69
N SER A 194 0.72 -14.16 -1.47
CA SER A 194 0.05 -13.24 -0.54
C SER A 194 -1.31 -12.77 -1.05
N ILE A 195 -1.46 -12.57 -2.36
CA ILE A 195 -2.75 -12.22 -2.99
C ILE A 195 -3.72 -13.39 -2.91
N GLU A 196 -3.28 -14.61 -3.22
CA GLU A 196 -4.13 -15.80 -3.17
C GLU A 196 -4.67 -16.10 -1.76
N LYS A 197 -3.88 -15.80 -0.73
CA LYS A 197 -4.24 -16.01 0.68
C LYS A 197 -5.02 -14.86 1.29
N PHE A 198 -5.11 -13.71 0.60
CA PHE A 198 -5.78 -12.54 1.14
C PHE A 198 -7.30 -12.67 1.08
N TYR A 199 -7.98 -11.84 1.84
CA TYR A 199 -9.44 -11.74 1.86
C TYR A 199 -10.01 -11.38 0.48
N ASP A 200 -11.18 -11.88 0.17
CA ASP A 200 -11.97 -11.35 -0.93
C ASP A 200 -12.59 -9.98 -0.55
N GLN A 201 -13.24 -9.34 -1.52
CA GLN A 201 -13.81 -8.00 -1.34
C GLN A 201 -14.83 -7.94 -0.21
N LYS A 202 -15.74 -8.94 -0.15
CA LYS A 202 -16.81 -9.00 0.87
C LYS A 202 -16.24 -9.27 2.25
N GLN A 203 -15.30 -10.20 2.35
CA GLN A 203 -14.61 -10.52 3.61
C GLN A 203 -13.86 -9.30 4.15
N LEU A 204 -13.15 -8.55 3.28
CA LEU A 204 -12.44 -7.34 3.71
C LEU A 204 -13.42 -6.24 4.12
N ALA A 205 -14.49 -6.01 3.35
CA ALA A 205 -15.53 -5.04 3.69
C ALA A 205 -16.20 -5.32 5.04
N ASN A 206 -16.43 -6.59 5.36
CA ASN A 206 -17.01 -6.99 6.66
C ASN A 206 -16.04 -6.79 7.85
N LEU A 207 -14.75 -6.61 7.61
CA LEU A 207 -13.77 -6.30 8.65
C LEU A 207 -13.65 -4.79 8.91
N MET A 208 -14.10 -3.96 7.97
CA MET A 208 -14.06 -2.49 8.02
C MET A 208 -15.28 -1.92 8.69
#